data_8bf1a8b7388f5b29287cec080215abf6
#
_entry.id   8bf1a8b7388f5b29287cec080215abf6
#
_cell.length_a   1.000
_cell.length_b   1.000
_cell.length_c   1.000
_cell.angle_alpha   90.00
_cell.angle_beta   90.00
_cell.angle_gamma   90.00
#
_symmetry.space_group_name_H-M   'P 1'
#
loop_
_entity.id
_entity.type
_entity.pdbx_description
1 polymer ?
#
loop_
_entity_poly.entity_id
_entity_poly.type
_entity_poly.pdbx_seq_one_letter_code
_entity_poly.pdbx_strand_id
1 'polypeptide(L)'
;MDLNKFTERARGFVQAAQTVALREGHQRLTPEHILKALLDDDQGMVTNLISRAGGDPKRVAESVEAAMGKLPKVSGDAGQIYLDGQTARVLDEATKVAEKAGDSFVPVERMLTALALVKSKAKEALEAGNVTAQKLNEAINDIRQGRTADSATAEDSYEALKKYTQDLTERASEGKIDPIIGRDDEIRRTMQVLSRRTKNNPVLIGEPGVGKTAIAEGMALRIINGDVPESLRDKRLLALDMGALIAGAKYRGELEERLKSILNEVTAAAGEGI
;
A
#
# COMPACT_ATOMS: atom_id res chain seq x y z
N MET A 1 -15.53 -11.86 -20.28
CA MET A 1 -14.53 -11.27 -19.39
C MET A 1 -14.63 -11.95 -18.03
N ASP A 2 -13.58 -12.59 -17.58
CA ASP A 2 -13.60 -13.33 -16.31
C ASP A 2 -12.98 -12.50 -15.18
N LEU A 3 -13.82 -11.81 -14.41
CA LEU A 3 -13.40 -11.04 -13.24
C LEU A 3 -12.86 -11.91 -12.08
N ASN A 4 -13.03 -13.24 -12.15
CA ASN A 4 -12.47 -14.13 -11.14
C ASN A 4 -10.93 -14.18 -11.18
N LYS A 5 -10.34 -13.80 -12.32
CA LYS A 5 -8.88 -13.63 -12.44
C LYS A 5 -8.35 -12.35 -11.80
N PHE A 6 -9.22 -11.44 -11.40
CA PHE A 6 -8.82 -10.19 -10.72
C PHE A 6 -8.71 -10.41 -9.21
N THR A 7 -7.79 -9.72 -8.57
CA THR A 7 -7.71 -9.72 -7.12
C THR A 7 -9.02 -9.20 -6.49
N GLU A 8 -9.27 -9.52 -5.24
CA GLU A 8 -10.48 -9.03 -4.52
C GLU A 8 -10.54 -7.50 -4.54
N ARG A 9 -9.40 -6.86 -4.36
CA ARG A 9 -9.28 -5.41 -4.37
C ARG A 9 -9.56 -4.82 -5.75
N ALA A 10 -8.98 -5.39 -6.80
CA ALA A 10 -9.23 -4.96 -8.18
C ALA A 10 -10.70 -5.09 -8.57
N ARG A 11 -11.36 -6.19 -8.18
CA ARG A 11 -12.81 -6.36 -8.36
C ARG A 11 -13.62 -5.31 -7.60
N GLY A 12 -13.21 -5.01 -6.37
CA GLY A 12 -13.84 -3.96 -5.55
C GLY A 12 -13.82 -2.59 -6.23
N PHE A 13 -12.72 -2.23 -6.90
CA PHE A 13 -12.64 -0.97 -7.65
C PHE A 13 -13.51 -0.95 -8.90
N VAL A 14 -13.69 -2.08 -9.59
CA VAL A 14 -14.64 -2.15 -10.70
C VAL A 14 -16.07 -1.91 -10.20
N GLN A 15 -16.44 -2.49 -9.06
CA GLN A 15 -17.75 -2.26 -8.43
C GLN A 15 -17.90 -0.81 -7.94
N ALA A 16 -16.87 -0.23 -7.33
CA ALA A 16 -16.86 1.16 -6.92
C ALA A 16 -17.03 2.11 -8.12
N ALA A 17 -16.39 1.82 -9.23
CA ALA A 17 -16.54 2.57 -10.48
C ALA A 17 -17.98 2.52 -11.03
N GLN A 18 -18.65 1.37 -10.93
CA GLN A 18 -20.08 1.25 -11.28
C GLN A 18 -20.94 2.13 -10.38
N THR A 19 -20.66 2.15 -9.07
CA THR A 19 -21.37 3.02 -8.12
C THR A 19 -21.15 4.49 -8.43
N VAL A 20 -19.93 4.89 -8.81
CA VAL A 20 -19.64 6.26 -9.26
C VAL A 20 -20.45 6.60 -10.50
N ALA A 21 -20.48 5.73 -11.51
CA ALA A 21 -21.24 5.95 -12.74
C ALA A 21 -22.74 6.12 -12.47
N LEU A 22 -23.32 5.28 -11.60
CA LEU A 22 -24.73 5.38 -11.18
C LEU A 22 -25.02 6.72 -10.50
N ARG A 23 -24.20 7.09 -9.52
CA ARG A 23 -24.35 8.34 -8.76
C ARG A 23 -24.31 9.57 -9.65
N GLU A 24 -23.47 9.56 -10.67
CA GLU A 24 -23.32 10.66 -11.63
C GLU A 24 -24.38 10.64 -12.75
N GLY A 25 -25.26 9.64 -12.79
CA GLY A 25 -26.30 9.50 -13.82
C GLY A 25 -25.75 9.05 -15.18
N HIS A 26 -24.61 8.38 -15.21
CA HIS A 26 -24.01 7.85 -16.43
C HIS A 26 -24.49 6.42 -16.69
N GLN A 27 -24.88 6.12 -17.93
CA GLN A 27 -25.34 4.78 -18.33
C GLN A 27 -24.21 3.85 -18.78
N ARG A 28 -23.00 4.37 -18.95
CA ARG A 28 -21.85 3.59 -19.40
C ARG A 28 -20.75 3.64 -18.36
N LEU A 29 -20.18 2.48 -18.05
CA LEU A 29 -18.97 2.37 -17.26
C LEU A 29 -17.78 2.63 -18.18
N THR A 30 -17.20 3.82 -18.09
CA THR A 30 -16.05 4.26 -18.88
C THR A 30 -14.73 4.10 -18.11
N PRO A 31 -13.56 4.14 -18.79
CA PRO A 31 -12.25 4.10 -18.12
C PRO A 31 -12.05 5.22 -17.08
N GLU A 32 -12.67 6.39 -17.26
CA GLU A 32 -12.63 7.50 -16.32
C GLU A 32 -13.25 7.14 -14.97
N HIS A 33 -14.33 6.35 -14.96
CA HIS A 33 -14.93 5.87 -13.72
C HIS A 33 -14.01 4.91 -12.98
N ILE A 34 -13.31 4.02 -13.72
CA ILE A 34 -12.30 3.12 -13.13
C ILE A 34 -11.18 3.94 -12.52
N LEU A 35 -10.60 4.89 -13.26
CA LEU A 35 -9.52 5.73 -12.76
C LEU A 35 -9.94 6.57 -11.55
N LYS A 36 -11.16 7.15 -11.58
CA LYS A 36 -11.73 7.88 -10.44
C LYS A 36 -11.82 7.00 -9.20
N ALA A 37 -12.38 5.80 -9.33
CA ALA A 37 -12.48 4.85 -8.21
C ALA A 37 -11.11 4.48 -7.65
N LEU A 38 -10.11 4.28 -8.50
CA LEU A 38 -8.74 4.00 -8.08
C LEU A 38 -8.07 5.18 -7.33
N LEU A 39 -8.35 6.42 -7.76
CA LEU A 39 -7.82 7.63 -7.11
C LEU A 39 -8.48 7.91 -5.76
N ASP A 40 -9.74 7.52 -5.59
CA ASP A 40 -10.51 7.66 -4.35
C ASP A 40 -10.20 6.57 -3.30
N ASP A 41 -9.17 5.76 -3.52
CA ASP A 41 -8.75 4.71 -2.61
C ASP A 41 -8.23 5.27 -1.27
N ASP A 42 -8.90 4.95 -0.17
CA ASP A 42 -8.54 5.37 1.18
C ASP A 42 -7.13 4.90 1.61
N GLN A 43 -6.67 3.78 1.08
CA GLN A 43 -5.31 3.28 1.33
C GLN A 43 -4.25 4.01 0.50
N GLY A 44 -4.66 4.77 -0.51
CA GLY A 44 -3.79 5.63 -1.29
C GLY A 44 -2.75 4.89 -2.16
N MET A 45 -2.94 3.62 -2.48
CA MET A 45 -1.98 2.84 -3.26
C MET A 45 -1.74 3.45 -4.64
N VAL A 46 -2.81 3.78 -5.37
CA VAL A 46 -2.72 4.35 -6.72
C VAL A 46 -2.12 5.75 -6.69
N THR A 47 -2.52 6.57 -5.73
CA THR A 47 -1.96 7.91 -5.51
C THR A 47 -0.45 7.83 -5.23
N ASN A 48 -0.02 6.88 -4.40
CA ASN A 48 1.39 6.63 -4.11
C ASN A 48 2.16 6.16 -5.36
N LEU A 49 1.60 5.24 -6.14
CA LEU A 49 2.22 4.78 -7.40
C LEU A 49 2.41 5.93 -8.40
N ILE A 50 1.39 6.79 -8.56
CA ILE A 50 1.46 7.97 -9.43
C ILE A 50 2.58 8.91 -8.95
N SER A 51 2.66 9.19 -7.66
CA SER A 51 3.70 10.04 -7.08
C SER A 51 5.10 9.45 -7.25
N ARG A 52 5.27 8.15 -7.01
CA ARG A 52 6.55 7.43 -7.23
C ARG A 52 6.96 7.41 -8.71
N ALA A 53 6.00 7.37 -9.61
CA ALA A 53 6.25 7.49 -11.04
C ALA A 53 6.61 8.92 -11.49
N GLY A 54 6.74 9.87 -10.56
CA GLY A 54 7.04 11.26 -10.84
C GLY A 54 5.85 12.05 -11.39
N GLY A 55 4.64 11.56 -11.19
CA GLY A 55 3.39 12.20 -11.59
C GLY A 55 2.77 13.04 -10.47
N ASP A 56 1.75 13.80 -10.85
CA ASP A 56 0.93 14.63 -9.95
C ASP A 56 -0.48 14.04 -9.82
N PRO A 57 -0.80 13.35 -8.70
CA PRO A 57 -2.11 12.74 -8.49
C PRO A 57 -3.27 13.73 -8.49
N LYS A 58 -3.05 14.96 -8.01
CA LYS A 58 -4.09 16.00 -7.98
C LYS A 58 -4.48 16.41 -9.39
N ARG A 59 -3.48 16.63 -10.23
CA ARG A 59 -3.70 16.99 -11.62
C ARG A 59 -4.38 15.88 -12.42
N VAL A 60 -4.05 14.61 -12.12
CA VAL A 60 -4.76 13.45 -12.68
C VAL A 60 -6.23 13.48 -12.26
N ALA A 61 -6.51 13.66 -10.96
CA ALA A 61 -7.87 13.70 -10.42
C ALA A 61 -8.71 14.83 -11.04
N GLU A 62 -8.18 16.04 -11.12
CA GLU A 62 -8.84 17.19 -11.75
C GLU A 62 -9.17 16.90 -13.23
N SER A 63 -8.23 16.29 -13.94
CA SER A 63 -8.40 15.93 -15.35
C SER A 63 -9.48 14.86 -15.56
N VAL A 64 -9.53 13.86 -14.68
CA VAL A 64 -10.57 12.81 -14.70
C VAL A 64 -11.94 13.41 -14.41
N GLU A 65 -12.06 14.26 -13.41
CA GLU A 65 -13.33 14.94 -13.07
C GLU A 65 -13.83 15.81 -14.21
N ALA A 66 -12.94 16.56 -14.85
CA ALA A 66 -13.27 17.35 -16.03
C ALA A 66 -13.73 16.49 -17.22
N ALA A 67 -13.15 15.32 -17.41
CA ALA A 67 -13.56 14.37 -18.44
C ALA A 67 -14.93 13.74 -18.13
N MET A 68 -15.15 13.32 -16.88
CA MET A 68 -16.43 12.76 -16.41
C MET A 68 -17.58 13.78 -16.53
N GLY A 69 -17.32 15.05 -16.23
CA GLY A 69 -18.31 16.12 -16.35
C GLY A 69 -18.85 16.34 -17.77
N LYS A 70 -18.13 15.84 -18.78
CA LYS A 70 -18.55 15.89 -20.21
C LYS A 70 -19.31 14.66 -20.66
N LEU A 71 -19.43 13.63 -19.82
CA LEU A 71 -20.18 12.44 -20.18
C LEU A 71 -21.68 12.71 -20.19
N PRO A 72 -22.44 12.09 -21.11
CA PRO A 72 -23.90 12.26 -21.17
C PRO A 72 -24.55 11.73 -19.89
N LYS A 73 -25.41 12.56 -19.29
CA LYS A 73 -26.23 12.20 -18.14
C LYS A 73 -27.65 11.85 -18.59
N VAL A 74 -28.25 10.87 -17.94
CA VAL A 74 -29.64 10.48 -18.19
C VAL A 74 -30.52 10.96 -17.05
N SER A 75 -31.59 11.64 -17.41
CA SER A 75 -32.63 12.09 -16.47
C SER A 75 -33.59 10.91 -16.21
N GLY A 76 -33.55 10.36 -15.01
CA GLY A 76 -34.41 9.23 -14.60
C GLY A 76 -33.60 8.15 -13.92
N ASP A 77 -34.29 7.09 -13.47
CA ASP A 77 -33.64 5.95 -12.82
C ASP A 77 -32.67 5.27 -13.80
N ALA A 78 -31.37 5.39 -13.55
CA ALA A 78 -30.33 4.75 -14.37
C ALA A 78 -30.32 3.23 -14.06
N GLY A 79 -31.37 2.53 -14.48
CA GLY A 79 -31.65 1.15 -14.07
C GLY A 79 -30.60 0.12 -14.47
N GLN A 80 -29.73 0.39 -15.44
CA GLN A 80 -28.72 -0.55 -15.87
C GLN A 80 -27.50 0.17 -16.46
N ILE A 81 -26.30 -0.16 -15.94
CA ILE A 81 -25.04 0.33 -16.48
C ILE A 81 -24.51 -0.66 -17.52
N TYR A 82 -24.14 -0.14 -18.67
CA TYR A 82 -23.50 -0.89 -19.73
C TYR A 82 -21.99 -0.74 -19.68
N LEU A 83 -21.27 -1.82 -19.91
CA LEU A 83 -19.82 -1.77 -20.04
C LEU A 83 -19.43 -1.06 -21.34
N ASP A 84 -18.67 0.02 -21.25
CA ASP A 84 -18.12 0.69 -22.42
C ASP A 84 -17.05 -0.16 -23.11
N GLY A 85 -16.97 -0.09 -24.43
CA GLY A 85 -16.00 -0.85 -25.21
C GLY A 85 -14.55 -0.52 -24.88
N GLN A 86 -14.25 0.73 -24.50
CA GLN A 86 -12.89 1.10 -24.07
C GLN A 86 -12.57 0.51 -22.68
N THR A 87 -13.54 0.45 -21.78
CA THR A 87 -13.37 -0.20 -20.47
C THR A 87 -13.12 -1.71 -20.63
N ALA A 88 -13.85 -2.36 -21.52
CA ALA A 88 -13.60 -3.76 -21.84
C ALA A 88 -12.16 -3.98 -22.33
N ARG A 89 -11.65 -3.08 -23.17
CA ARG A 89 -10.26 -3.13 -23.65
C ARG A 89 -9.25 -2.89 -22.53
N VAL A 90 -9.51 -1.96 -21.62
CA VAL A 90 -8.66 -1.70 -20.45
C VAL A 90 -8.54 -2.94 -19.58
N LEU A 91 -9.66 -3.62 -19.30
CA LEU A 91 -9.64 -4.81 -18.46
C LEU A 91 -8.99 -6.01 -19.16
N ASP A 92 -9.14 -6.14 -20.49
CA ASP A 92 -8.42 -7.14 -21.28
C ASP A 92 -6.91 -6.85 -21.31
N GLU A 93 -6.52 -5.60 -21.50
CA GLU A 93 -5.11 -5.19 -21.46
C GLU A 93 -4.49 -5.40 -20.08
N ALA A 94 -5.23 -5.14 -18.99
CA ALA A 94 -4.78 -5.43 -17.63
C ALA A 94 -4.46 -6.91 -17.44
N THR A 95 -5.28 -7.79 -18.00
CA THR A 95 -5.04 -9.24 -17.98
C THR A 95 -3.77 -9.60 -18.75
N LYS A 96 -3.56 -9.05 -19.95
CA LYS A 96 -2.35 -9.28 -20.75
C LYS A 96 -1.08 -8.79 -20.06
N VAL A 97 -1.14 -7.60 -19.45
CA VAL A 97 -0.02 -7.03 -18.70
C VAL A 97 0.33 -7.89 -17.49
N ALA A 98 -0.68 -8.38 -16.76
CA ALA A 98 -0.49 -9.28 -15.64
C ALA A 98 0.14 -10.61 -16.05
N GLU A 99 -0.39 -11.26 -17.09
CA GLU A 99 0.16 -12.52 -17.63
C GLU A 99 1.61 -12.37 -18.10
N LYS A 100 1.92 -11.28 -18.80
CA LYS A 100 3.29 -10.95 -19.24
C LYS A 100 4.25 -10.74 -18.08
N ALA A 101 3.77 -10.24 -16.95
CA ALA A 101 4.54 -10.03 -15.73
C ALA A 101 4.65 -11.29 -14.85
N GLY A 102 4.02 -12.40 -15.24
CA GLY A 102 4.00 -13.66 -14.48
C GLY A 102 2.98 -13.68 -13.34
N ASP A 103 2.04 -12.75 -13.34
CA ASP A 103 0.99 -12.68 -12.32
C ASP A 103 -0.11 -13.71 -12.60
N SER A 104 -0.52 -14.47 -11.58
CA SER A 104 -1.65 -15.42 -11.68
C SER A 104 -3.01 -14.72 -11.53
N PHE A 105 -3.02 -13.56 -10.87
CA PHE A 105 -4.17 -12.67 -10.71
C PHE A 105 -3.86 -11.29 -11.29
N VAL A 106 -4.91 -10.56 -11.66
CA VAL A 106 -4.80 -9.17 -12.14
C VAL A 106 -4.96 -8.21 -10.97
N PRO A 107 -3.89 -7.62 -10.45
CA PRO A 107 -3.95 -6.69 -9.34
C PRO A 107 -4.24 -5.25 -9.80
N VAL A 108 -4.50 -4.38 -8.84
CA VAL A 108 -4.85 -2.97 -9.04
C VAL A 108 -3.80 -2.22 -9.87
N GLU A 109 -2.52 -2.44 -9.61
CA GLU A 109 -1.44 -1.77 -10.32
C GLU A 109 -1.38 -2.14 -11.80
N ARG A 110 -1.82 -3.34 -12.17
CA ARG A 110 -1.93 -3.73 -13.59
C ARG A 110 -3.13 -3.09 -14.27
N MET A 111 -4.22 -2.86 -13.55
CA MET A 111 -5.33 -2.04 -14.04
C MET A 111 -4.88 -0.60 -14.32
N LEU A 112 -4.11 0.00 -13.42
CA LEU A 112 -3.57 1.34 -13.60
C LEU A 112 -2.63 1.40 -14.81
N THR A 113 -1.76 0.42 -14.99
CA THR A 113 -0.89 0.30 -16.17
C THR A 113 -1.71 0.21 -17.46
N ALA A 114 -2.77 -0.60 -17.48
CA ALA A 114 -3.65 -0.73 -18.64
C ALA A 114 -4.39 0.57 -18.99
N LEU A 115 -4.81 1.34 -17.97
CA LEU A 115 -5.37 2.69 -18.18
C LEU A 115 -4.37 3.65 -18.83
N ALA A 116 -3.08 3.50 -18.53
CA ALA A 116 -2.02 4.29 -19.15
C ALA A 116 -1.67 3.81 -20.58
N LEU A 117 -2.02 2.59 -20.96
CA LEU A 117 -1.73 2.01 -22.29
C LEU A 117 -2.88 2.22 -23.29
N VAL A 118 -4.12 1.93 -22.87
CA VAL A 118 -5.30 1.98 -23.75
C VAL A 118 -5.74 3.42 -23.99
N LYS A 119 -5.89 3.77 -25.27
CA LYS A 119 -6.34 5.12 -25.69
C LYS A 119 -7.73 5.42 -25.14
N SER A 120 -7.81 6.40 -24.24
CA SER A 120 -9.03 6.83 -23.56
C SER A 120 -8.83 8.21 -22.92
N LYS A 121 -9.90 8.81 -22.42
CA LYS A 121 -9.79 10.05 -21.62
C LYS A 121 -9.09 9.82 -20.29
N ALA A 122 -9.16 8.61 -19.73
CA ALA A 122 -8.39 8.23 -18.55
C ALA A 122 -6.88 8.27 -18.84
N LYS A 123 -6.43 7.76 -19.99
CA LYS A 123 -5.03 7.87 -20.42
C LYS A 123 -4.61 9.33 -20.57
N GLU A 124 -5.41 10.16 -21.23
CA GLU A 124 -5.14 11.59 -21.36
C GLU A 124 -4.99 12.28 -19.98
N ALA A 125 -5.82 11.89 -19.02
CA ALA A 125 -5.72 12.41 -17.64
C ALA A 125 -4.43 11.99 -16.94
N LEU A 126 -4.00 10.73 -17.09
CA LEU A 126 -2.72 10.25 -16.58
C LEU A 126 -1.54 11.00 -17.22
N GLU A 127 -1.56 11.19 -18.54
CA GLU A 127 -0.55 11.98 -19.27
C GLU A 127 -0.52 13.44 -18.84
N ALA A 128 -1.67 14.05 -18.56
CA ALA A 128 -1.77 15.42 -18.04
C ALA A 128 -1.09 15.55 -16.65
N GLY A 129 -1.11 14.49 -15.85
CA GLY A 129 -0.38 14.38 -14.59
C GLY A 129 1.06 13.87 -14.73
N ASN A 130 1.61 13.82 -15.96
CA ASN A 130 2.97 13.34 -16.25
C ASN A 130 3.18 11.84 -15.91
N VAL A 131 2.15 11.03 -16.03
CA VAL A 131 2.18 9.58 -15.76
C VAL A 131 2.20 8.81 -17.07
N THR A 132 3.18 7.93 -17.24
CA THR A 132 3.31 7.01 -18.38
C THR A 132 3.34 5.57 -17.90
N ALA A 133 2.99 4.63 -18.78
CA ALA A 133 3.04 3.20 -18.46
C ALA A 133 4.45 2.73 -18.06
N GLN A 134 5.50 3.28 -18.70
CA GLN A 134 6.88 2.95 -18.36
C GLN A 134 7.23 3.37 -16.92
N LYS A 135 6.97 4.62 -16.55
CA LYS A 135 7.23 5.15 -15.21
C LYS A 135 6.43 4.41 -14.14
N LEU A 136 5.17 4.05 -14.46
CA LEU A 136 4.36 3.21 -13.57
C LEU A 136 4.98 1.84 -13.38
N ASN A 137 5.48 1.20 -14.42
CA ASN A 137 6.09 -0.11 -14.31
C ASN A 137 7.36 -0.09 -13.44
N GLU A 138 8.17 0.95 -13.54
CA GLU A 138 9.33 1.16 -12.67
C GLU A 138 8.90 1.30 -11.20
N ALA A 139 7.90 2.15 -10.91
CA ALA A 139 7.35 2.33 -9.56
C ALA A 139 6.71 1.05 -9.00
N ILE A 140 6.03 0.26 -9.84
CA ILE A 140 5.45 -1.02 -9.47
C ILE A 140 6.53 -2.03 -9.10
N ASN A 141 7.60 -2.12 -9.88
CA ASN A 141 8.71 -3.03 -9.61
C ASN A 141 9.40 -2.71 -8.28
N ASP A 142 9.55 -1.42 -7.95
CA ASP A 142 10.09 -0.97 -6.67
C ASP A 142 9.22 -1.43 -5.49
N ILE A 143 7.90 -1.30 -5.60
CA ILE A 143 6.97 -1.72 -4.54
C ILE A 143 6.92 -3.25 -4.41
N ARG A 144 6.92 -3.94 -5.54
CA ARG A 144 6.78 -5.40 -5.57
C ARG A 144 8.06 -6.14 -5.21
N GLN A 145 9.22 -5.55 -5.43
CA GLN A 145 10.52 -6.18 -5.14
C GLN A 145 10.64 -7.61 -5.70
N GLY A 146 10.22 -7.79 -6.95
CA GLY A 146 10.25 -9.07 -7.66
C GLY A 146 9.12 -10.05 -7.31
N ARG A 147 8.16 -9.67 -6.47
CA ARG A 147 6.98 -10.52 -6.17
C ARG A 147 5.99 -10.50 -7.32
N THR A 148 5.29 -11.62 -7.52
CA THR A 148 4.17 -11.78 -8.44
C THR A 148 2.83 -11.79 -7.69
N ALA A 149 1.75 -11.46 -8.36
CA ALA A 149 0.40 -11.50 -7.79
C ALA A 149 -0.18 -12.91 -7.93
N ASP A 150 0.14 -13.78 -6.98
CA ASP A 150 -0.19 -15.21 -7.02
C ASP A 150 -1.41 -15.59 -6.16
N SER A 151 -2.01 -14.60 -5.47
CA SER A 151 -3.21 -14.77 -4.67
C SER A 151 -4.24 -13.68 -4.97
N ALA A 152 -5.50 -13.95 -4.60
CA ALA A 152 -6.59 -12.97 -4.73
C ALA A 152 -6.39 -11.72 -3.83
N THR A 153 -5.49 -11.78 -2.85
CA THR A 153 -5.15 -10.73 -1.88
C THR A 153 -3.70 -10.27 -2.00
N ALA A 154 -3.10 -10.40 -3.18
CA ALA A 154 -1.67 -10.17 -3.41
C ALA A 154 -1.20 -8.77 -2.98
N GLU A 155 -2.05 -7.74 -3.16
CA GLU A 155 -1.72 -6.36 -2.78
C GLU A 155 -1.52 -6.16 -1.27
N ASP A 156 -2.08 -7.03 -0.43
CA ASP A 156 -1.89 -6.97 1.01
C ASP A 156 -0.45 -7.29 1.43
N SER A 157 0.28 -7.99 0.56
CA SER A 157 1.68 -8.34 0.79
C SER A 157 2.67 -7.22 0.45
N TYR A 158 2.23 -6.16 -0.24
CA TYR A 158 3.11 -5.07 -0.66
C TYR A 158 3.30 -4.06 0.46
N GLU A 159 4.53 -3.61 0.66
CA GLU A 159 4.88 -2.64 1.70
C GLU A 159 4.36 -3.06 3.11
N ALA A 160 4.49 -4.34 3.45
CA ALA A 160 3.96 -4.91 4.68
C ALA A 160 4.50 -4.22 5.94
N LEU A 161 5.79 -3.85 5.97
CA LEU A 161 6.37 -3.09 7.08
C LEU A 161 5.69 -1.73 7.25
N LYS A 162 5.41 -1.02 6.17
CA LYS A 162 4.73 0.28 6.22
C LYS A 162 3.28 0.17 6.67
N LYS A 163 2.59 -0.90 6.26
CA LYS A 163 1.17 -1.14 6.59
C LYS A 163 0.95 -1.62 8.02
N TYR A 164 1.84 -2.48 8.52
CA TYR A 164 1.62 -3.25 9.75
C TYR A 164 2.61 -2.94 10.86
N THR A 165 3.47 -1.94 10.67
CA THR A 165 4.39 -1.48 11.72
C THR A 165 4.35 0.03 11.88
N GLN A 166 4.75 0.47 13.07
CA GLN A 166 4.98 1.87 13.40
C GLN A 166 6.49 2.06 13.62
N ASP A 167 7.10 2.99 12.90
CA ASP A 167 8.50 3.34 13.08
C ASP A 167 8.67 4.24 14.31
N LEU A 168 9.20 3.67 15.39
CA LEU A 168 9.45 4.39 16.64
C LEU A 168 10.65 5.33 16.50
N THR A 169 11.64 4.99 15.68
CA THR A 169 12.81 5.85 15.44
C THR A 169 12.44 7.08 14.62
N GLU A 170 11.58 6.96 13.64
CA GLU A 170 11.03 8.09 12.91
C GLU A 170 10.22 9.01 13.84
N ARG A 171 9.32 8.46 14.66
CA ARG A 171 8.57 9.21 15.67
C ARG A 171 9.46 9.93 16.67
N ALA A 172 10.54 9.28 17.09
CA ALA A 172 11.54 9.90 17.97
C ALA A 172 12.24 11.09 17.30
N SER A 173 12.63 10.93 16.02
CA SER A 173 13.28 12.01 15.26
C SER A 173 12.37 13.22 15.04
N GLU A 174 11.07 12.99 14.95
CA GLU A 174 10.04 14.03 14.80
C GLU A 174 9.61 14.66 16.13
N GLY A 175 10.20 14.24 17.26
CA GLY A 175 9.83 14.72 18.60
C GLY A 175 8.44 14.28 19.08
N LYS A 176 7.92 13.18 18.54
CA LYS A 176 6.59 12.63 18.86
C LYS A 176 6.60 11.58 19.98
N ILE A 177 7.73 11.39 20.63
CA ILE A 177 7.88 10.49 21.77
C ILE A 177 8.25 11.31 22.99
N ASP A 178 7.50 11.15 24.07
CA ASP A 178 7.78 11.82 25.35
C ASP A 178 9.07 11.28 25.99
N PRO A 179 9.81 12.12 26.74
CA PRO A 179 10.98 11.69 27.48
C PRO A 179 10.64 10.56 28.46
N ILE A 180 11.46 9.51 28.45
CA ILE A 180 11.31 8.37 29.36
C ILE A 180 12.19 8.61 30.59
N ILE A 181 11.57 8.62 31.77
CA ILE A 181 12.25 8.91 33.03
C ILE A 181 12.28 7.63 33.91
N GLY A 182 13.43 7.34 34.49
CA GLY A 182 13.57 6.30 35.49
C GLY A 182 13.58 4.87 34.98
N ARG A 183 13.94 4.64 33.71
CA ARG A 183 14.00 3.31 33.09
C ARG A 183 15.36 3.01 32.43
N ASP A 184 16.40 3.69 32.87
CA ASP A 184 17.74 3.59 32.26
C ASP A 184 18.33 2.19 32.33
N ASP A 185 18.17 1.50 33.44
CA ASP A 185 18.72 0.15 33.62
C ASP A 185 18.03 -0.89 32.75
N GLU A 186 16.71 -0.85 32.63
CA GLU A 186 15.91 -1.75 31.79
C GLU A 186 16.21 -1.50 30.30
N ILE A 187 16.31 -0.22 29.88
CA ILE A 187 16.66 0.13 28.50
C ILE A 187 18.07 -0.35 28.19
N ARG A 188 19.05 -0.09 29.07
CA ARG A 188 20.43 -0.54 28.91
C ARG A 188 20.52 -2.06 28.81
N ARG A 189 19.81 -2.78 29.68
CA ARG A 189 19.77 -4.24 29.68
C ARG A 189 19.17 -4.78 28.38
N THR A 190 18.10 -4.18 27.89
CA THR A 190 17.47 -4.55 26.62
C THR A 190 18.42 -4.36 25.45
N MET A 191 19.12 -3.23 25.37
CA MET A 191 20.12 -2.97 24.34
C MET A 191 21.30 -3.95 24.40
N GLN A 192 21.75 -4.31 25.60
CA GLN A 192 22.80 -5.34 25.78
C GLN A 192 22.36 -6.71 25.23
N VAL A 193 21.11 -7.10 25.44
CA VAL A 193 20.58 -8.37 24.90
C VAL A 193 20.49 -8.30 23.39
N LEU A 194 19.96 -7.22 22.82
CA LEU A 194 19.85 -7.02 21.37
C LEU A 194 21.21 -7.00 20.66
N SER A 195 22.25 -6.53 21.33
CA SER A 195 23.61 -6.46 20.77
C SER A 195 24.34 -7.82 20.74
N ARG A 196 23.76 -8.88 21.25
CA ARG A 196 24.37 -10.22 21.23
C ARG A 196 24.32 -10.82 19.82
N ARG A 197 25.24 -11.68 19.50
CA ARG A 197 25.26 -12.43 18.24
C ARG A 197 24.19 -13.51 18.17
N THR A 198 23.81 -14.08 19.29
CA THR A 198 22.80 -15.13 19.45
C THR A 198 21.98 -14.86 20.71
N LYS A 199 20.77 -15.43 20.80
CA LYS A 199 19.85 -15.20 21.94
C LYS A 199 19.62 -13.72 22.21
N ASN A 200 19.44 -12.96 21.15
CA ASN A 200 19.32 -11.51 21.14
C ASN A 200 17.86 -11.01 21.16
N ASN A 201 16.91 -11.85 21.56
CA ASN A 201 15.50 -11.49 21.66
C ASN A 201 15.13 -11.23 23.13
N PRO A 202 15.15 -9.98 23.63
CA PRO A 202 14.71 -9.66 24.98
C PRO A 202 13.21 -9.80 25.13
N VAL A 203 12.77 -10.27 26.31
CA VAL A 203 11.36 -10.31 26.68
C VAL A 203 11.18 -9.42 27.90
N LEU A 204 10.27 -8.44 27.81
CA LEU A 204 9.91 -7.54 28.89
C LEU A 204 8.75 -8.13 29.67
N ILE A 205 8.96 -8.39 30.96
CA ILE A 205 7.98 -8.99 31.88
C ILE A 205 7.57 -7.92 32.90
N GLY A 206 6.29 -7.87 33.24
CA GLY A 206 5.78 -6.96 34.27
C GLY A 206 4.26 -6.87 34.22
N GLU A 207 3.69 -6.35 35.30
CA GLU A 207 2.27 -6.09 35.42
C GLU A 207 1.76 -5.12 34.33
N PRO A 208 0.46 -5.12 34.00
CA PRO A 208 -0.13 -4.10 33.13
C PRO A 208 0.15 -2.68 33.64
N GLY A 209 0.47 -1.76 32.76
CA GLY A 209 0.66 -0.34 33.09
C GLY A 209 2.01 0.03 33.68
N VAL A 210 2.94 -0.90 33.91
CA VAL A 210 4.28 -0.58 34.47
C VAL A 210 5.24 0.09 33.48
N GLY A 211 4.80 0.32 32.24
CA GLY A 211 5.60 1.04 31.22
C GLY A 211 6.47 0.14 30.35
N LYS A 212 6.08 -1.12 30.08
CA LYS A 212 6.84 -2.01 29.17
C LYS A 212 7.04 -1.38 27.79
N THR A 213 6.02 -0.74 27.24
CA THR A 213 6.10 -0.04 25.93
C THR A 213 7.07 1.14 25.98
N ALA A 214 7.16 1.83 27.11
CA ALA A 214 8.08 2.94 27.30
C ALA A 214 9.55 2.53 27.14
N ILE A 215 9.89 1.26 27.38
CA ILE A 215 11.25 0.73 27.15
C ILE A 215 11.61 0.79 25.65
N ALA A 216 10.69 0.38 24.77
CA ALA A 216 10.91 0.45 23.32
C ALA A 216 11.00 1.92 22.83
N GLU A 217 10.13 2.79 23.34
CA GLU A 217 10.18 4.23 23.04
C GLU A 217 11.47 4.89 23.54
N GLY A 218 11.93 4.53 24.73
CA GLY A 218 13.21 4.98 25.28
C GLY A 218 14.41 4.51 24.46
N MET A 219 14.37 3.27 23.93
CA MET A 219 15.38 2.78 23.00
C MET A 219 15.40 3.60 21.70
N ALA A 220 14.23 3.89 21.12
CA ALA A 220 14.14 4.71 19.92
C ALA A 220 14.76 6.09 20.11
N LEU A 221 14.51 6.76 21.24
CA LEU A 221 15.14 8.02 21.62
C LEU A 221 16.67 7.90 21.71
N ARG A 222 17.19 6.83 22.30
CA ARG A 222 18.65 6.62 22.41
C ARG A 222 19.30 6.33 21.06
N ILE A 223 18.63 5.59 20.18
CA ILE A 223 19.12 5.33 18.81
C ILE A 223 19.30 6.66 18.08
N ILE A 224 18.28 7.53 18.10
CA ILE A 224 18.31 8.83 17.43
C ILE A 224 19.38 9.74 18.01
N ASN A 225 19.59 9.71 19.33
CA ASN A 225 20.64 10.48 20.00
C ASN A 225 22.04 9.90 19.89
N GLY A 226 22.18 8.71 19.30
CA GLY A 226 23.45 8.01 19.17
C GLY A 226 23.97 7.39 20.48
N ASP A 227 23.16 7.36 21.55
CA ASP A 227 23.47 6.78 22.86
C ASP A 227 23.17 5.28 22.91
N VAL A 228 23.77 4.55 21.99
CA VAL A 228 23.59 3.10 21.82
C VAL A 228 24.91 2.42 21.44
N PRO A 229 25.06 1.10 21.69
CA PRO A 229 26.16 0.32 21.14
C PRO A 229 26.25 0.45 19.63
N GLU A 230 27.45 0.33 19.06
CA GLU A 230 27.68 0.52 17.63
C GLU A 230 26.82 -0.42 16.76
N SER A 231 26.53 -1.63 17.25
CA SER A 231 25.68 -2.60 16.57
C SER A 231 24.20 -2.15 16.42
N LEU A 232 23.76 -1.17 17.21
CA LEU A 232 22.42 -0.61 17.17
C LEU A 232 22.38 0.81 16.60
N ARG A 233 23.53 1.38 16.26
CA ARG A 233 23.61 2.70 15.65
C ARG A 233 22.99 2.67 14.26
N ASP A 234 22.25 3.69 13.92
CA ASP A 234 21.55 3.86 12.64
C ASP A 234 20.52 2.77 12.32
N LYS A 235 20.13 1.98 13.33
CA LYS A 235 19.06 1.00 13.20
C LYS A 235 17.69 1.65 13.32
N ARG A 236 16.73 1.10 12.59
CA ARG A 236 15.32 1.45 12.73
C ARG A 236 14.68 0.51 13.75
N LEU A 237 13.82 1.06 14.59
CA LEU A 237 13.03 0.30 15.55
C LEU A 237 11.56 0.35 15.14
N LEU A 238 11.05 -0.79 14.71
CA LEU A 238 9.67 -0.91 14.24
C LEU A 238 8.82 -1.66 15.27
N ALA A 239 7.69 -1.08 15.65
CA ALA A 239 6.70 -1.72 16.49
C ALA A 239 5.61 -2.37 15.61
N LEU A 240 5.40 -3.69 15.79
CA LEU A 240 4.33 -4.40 15.08
C LEU A 240 2.96 -3.93 15.60
N ASP A 241 2.10 -3.47 14.69
CA ASP A 241 0.71 -3.10 14.98
C ASP A 241 -0.18 -4.32 14.83
N MET A 242 -0.46 -4.99 15.95
CA MET A 242 -1.34 -6.16 15.99
C MET A 242 -2.77 -5.82 15.58
N GLY A 243 -3.24 -4.60 15.85
CA GLY A 243 -4.57 -4.14 15.45
C GLY A 243 -4.69 -4.06 13.92
N ALA A 244 -3.74 -3.39 13.28
CA ALA A 244 -3.67 -3.29 11.82
C ALA A 244 -3.50 -4.67 11.15
N LEU A 245 -2.70 -5.54 11.76
CA LEU A 245 -2.44 -6.89 11.24
C LEU A 245 -3.69 -7.77 11.21
N ILE A 246 -4.56 -7.66 12.23
CA ILE A 246 -5.78 -8.46 12.39
C ILE A 246 -6.96 -7.79 11.66
N ALA A 247 -6.99 -6.47 11.56
CA ALA A 247 -8.09 -5.72 10.97
C ALA A 247 -8.37 -6.19 9.52
N GLY A 248 -9.62 -6.53 9.24
CA GLY A 248 -10.05 -6.98 7.92
C GLY A 248 -9.59 -8.37 7.48
N ALA A 249 -8.80 -9.08 8.29
CA ALA A 249 -8.46 -10.48 8.01
C ALA A 249 -9.70 -11.36 8.29
N LYS A 250 -10.24 -11.96 7.24
CA LYS A 250 -11.44 -12.82 7.33
C LYS A 250 -11.11 -14.26 7.76
N TYR A 251 -9.89 -14.71 7.44
CA TYR A 251 -9.43 -16.08 7.66
C TYR A 251 -8.03 -16.10 8.27
N ARG A 252 -7.72 -17.17 8.98
CA ARG A 252 -6.40 -17.39 9.58
C ARG A 252 -5.26 -17.34 8.55
N GLY A 253 -5.50 -17.83 7.32
CA GLY A 253 -4.52 -17.81 6.25
C GLY A 253 -4.08 -16.40 5.82
N GLU A 254 -5.00 -15.42 5.84
CA GLU A 254 -4.66 -14.04 5.52
C GLU A 254 -3.71 -13.42 6.57
N LEU A 255 -3.92 -13.71 7.84
CA LEU A 255 -3.03 -13.30 8.92
C LEU A 255 -1.63 -13.90 8.75
N GLU A 256 -1.57 -15.18 8.41
CA GLU A 256 -0.29 -15.89 8.17
C GLU A 256 0.45 -15.29 6.95
N GLU A 257 -0.25 -14.94 5.87
CA GLU A 257 0.33 -14.26 4.70
C GLU A 257 0.87 -12.87 5.03
N ARG A 258 0.14 -12.07 5.82
CA ARG A 258 0.59 -10.74 6.28
C ARG A 258 1.86 -10.85 7.12
N LEU A 259 1.90 -11.78 8.08
CA LEU A 259 3.09 -12.05 8.89
C LEU A 259 4.27 -12.51 8.03
N LYS A 260 4.06 -13.42 7.09
CA LYS A 260 5.09 -13.89 6.17
C LYS A 260 5.63 -12.73 5.31
N SER A 261 4.78 -11.83 4.86
CA SER A 261 5.17 -10.65 4.08
C SER A 261 6.04 -9.69 4.90
N ILE A 262 5.69 -9.46 6.18
CA ILE A 262 6.50 -8.68 7.12
C ILE A 262 7.88 -9.32 7.28
N LEU A 263 7.93 -10.63 7.56
CA LEU A 263 9.19 -11.35 7.73
C LEU A 263 10.08 -11.32 6.48
N ASN A 264 9.47 -11.42 5.30
CA ASN A 264 10.22 -11.33 4.04
C ASN A 264 10.82 -9.94 3.86
N GLU A 265 10.08 -8.87 4.17
CA GLU A 265 10.61 -7.50 4.07
C GLU A 265 11.69 -7.22 5.11
N VAL A 266 11.53 -7.70 6.36
CA VAL A 266 12.57 -7.61 7.39
C VAL A 266 13.83 -8.34 6.93
N THR A 267 13.69 -9.54 6.37
CA THR A 267 14.83 -10.34 5.90
C THR A 267 15.54 -9.66 4.72
N ALA A 268 14.79 -9.09 3.78
CA ALA A 268 15.33 -8.33 2.66
C ALA A 268 16.09 -7.08 3.12
N ALA A 269 15.61 -6.43 4.18
CA ALA A 269 16.24 -5.25 4.78
C ALA A 269 17.35 -5.57 5.80
N ALA A 270 17.66 -6.84 6.06
CA ALA A 270 18.64 -7.26 7.07
C ALA A 270 20.06 -6.72 6.83
N GLY A 271 20.37 -6.19 5.64
CA GLY A 271 21.62 -5.45 5.34
C GLY A 271 21.50 -3.92 5.48
N GLU A 272 20.28 -3.39 5.60
CA GLU A 272 19.99 -1.96 5.54
C GLU A 272 19.72 -1.31 6.91
N GLY A 273 19.83 -2.06 8.00
CA GLY A 273 19.79 -1.48 9.34
C GLY A 273 18.43 -1.50 10.05
N ILE A 274 17.56 -2.45 9.76
CA ILE A 274 16.36 -2.72 10.58
C ILE A 274 16.68 -3.67 11.72
#